data_aed1b2dbf79e26426be7d3464adb9568
#
_entry.id   aed1b2dbf79e26426be7d3464adb9568
#
_cell.length_a   1.000
_cell.length_b   1.000
_cell.length_c   1.000
_cell.angle_alpha   90.00
_cell.angle_beta   90.00
_cell.angle_gamma   90.00
#
_symmetry.space_group_name_H-M   'P 1'
#
loop_
_entity.id
_entity.type
_entity.pdbx_description
1 polymer ?
#
loop_
_entity_poly.entity_id
_entity_poly.type
_entity_poly.pdbx_seq_one_letter_code
_entity_poly.pdbx_strand_id
1 'polypeptide(L)'
;VVLTAMVGYAGLKPTMNAIRAGKAIALANKETLVVAGELINQLARQYRTPILPVDSEHSAVFQCLAGEVGNPIEKVILTASGGPFRTCTMEQLKIVTKVQALKHPNWEMGAKITIDSASMMNKGFEVIEAKWLFGVQPGQIEVVVHPQSVIHSMVQFEDGAIKAQLGMPDMRLPIQYAFSYPDRINSSFDRLDFSKCTNLTFEQPDTKRFRNLALAYESMYRGGNMPCIVNAANEAV
;
A
#
# COMPACT_ATOMS: atom_id res chain seq x y z
N VAL A 1 -14.55 7.96 13.62
CA VAL A 1 -13.68 7.21 12.71
C VAL A 1 -13.84 5.72 12.97
N VAL A 2 -13.87 4.91 11.92
CA VAL A 2 -13.89 3.44 12.00
C VAL A 2 -12.64 2.90 11.35
N LEU A 3 -11.84 2.13 12.09
CA LEU A 3 -10.70 1.39 11.53
C LEU A 3 -11.23 0.09 10.90
N THR A 4 -11.00 -0.08 9.61
CA THR A 4 -11.34 -1.31 8.86
C THR A 4 -10.06 -2.10 8.59
N ALA A 5 -9.80 -3.11 9.44
CA ALA A 5 -8.57 -3.91 9.44
C ALA A 5 -8.85 -5.41 9.34
N MET A 6 -9.99 -5.78 8.75
CA MET A 6 -10.32 -7.19 8.48
C MET A 6 -9.48 -7.71 7.32
N VAL A 7 -9.11 -8.98 7.34
CA VAL A 7 -8.29 -9.60 6.30
C VAL A 7 -9.15 -9.99 5.09
N GLY A 8 -8.61 -9.74 3.89
CA GLY A 8 -9.20 -10.16 2.62
C GLY A 8 -10.57 -9.52 2.33
N TYR A 9 -11.38 -10.21 1.54
CA TYR A 9 -12.71 -9.75 1.11
C TYR A 9 -13.69 -9.47 2.28
N ALA A 10 -13.49 -10.07 3.44
CA ALA A 10 -14.38 -9.93 4.60
C ALA A 10 -14.54 -8.47 5.07
N GLY A 11 -13.57 -7.60 4.78
CA GLY A 11 -13.61 -6.18 5.11
C GLY A 11 -14.58 -5.34 4.28
N LEU A 12 -15.01 -5.79 3.09
CA LEU A 12 -15.81 -4.98 2.16
C LEU A 12 -17.17 -4.58 2.74
N LYS A 13 -17.98 -5.53 3.18
CA LYS A 13 -19.33 -5.26 3.68
C LYS A 13 -19.35 -4.37 4.94
N PRO A 14 -18.50 -4.61 5.95
CA PRO A 14 -18.37 -3.71 7.09
C PRO A 14 -17.96 -2.28 6.70
N THR A 15 -17.02 -2.13 5.76
CA THR A 15 -16.59 -0.82 5.26
C THR A 15 -17.74 -0.08 4.57
N MET A 16 -18.50 -0.74 3.69
CA MET A 16 -19.68 -0.15 3.05
C MET A 16 -20.73 0.30 4.08
N ASN A 17 -20.98 -0.50 5.11
CA ASN A 17 -21.94 -0.18 6.16
C ASN A 17 -21.47 1.01 7.00
N ALA A 18 -20.18 1.10 7.31
CA ALA A 18 -19.61 2.24 8.03
C ALA A 18 -19.72 3.55 7.21
N ILE A 19 -19.45 3.49 5.89
CA ILE A 19 -19.64 4.63 4.97
C ILE A 19 -21.09 5.07 4.96
N ARG A 20 -22.05 4.15 4.81
CA ARG A 20 -23.50 4.46 4.84
C ARG A 20 -23.96 5.06 6.16
N ALA A 21 -23.29 4.71 7.25
CA ALA A 21 -23.53 5.30 8.57
C ALA A 21 -22.79 6.65 8.78
N GLY A 22 -22.22 7.24 7.74
CA GLY A 22 -21.53 8.53 7.77
C GLY A 22 -20.24 8.52 8.61
N LYS A 23 -19.60 7.38 8.79
CA LYS A 23 -18.38 7.25 9.59
C LYS A 23 -17.15 7.43 8.71
N ALA A 24 -16.25 8.34 9.07
CA ALA A 24 -14.93 8.41 8.45
C ALA A 24 -14.22 7.06 8.57
N ILE A 25 -13.58 6.62 7.50
CA ILE A 25 -12.92 5.31 7.41
C ILE A 25 -11.40 5.49 7.54
N ALA A 26 -10.80 4.84 8.52
CA ALA A 26 -9.37 4.57 8.56
C ALA A 26 -9.15 3.19 7.89
N LEU A 27 -8.71 3.20 6.63
CA LEU A 27 -8.70 2.00 5.77
C LEU A 27 -7.35 1.30 5.87
N ALA A 28 -7.32 0.13 6.51
CA ALA A 28 -6.17 -0.77 6.53
C ALA A 28 -6.38 -2.01 5.62
N ASN A 29 -7.63 -2.34 5.30
CA ASN A 29 -7.98 -3.48 4.44
C ASN A 29 -7.93 -3.05 2.96
N LYS A 30 -6.79 -3.24 2.31
CA LYS A 30 -6.57 -2.88 0.91
C LYS A 30 -7.45 -3.65 -0.06
N GLU A 31 -7.80 -4.89 0.26
CA GLU A 31 -8.63 -5.74 -0.59
C GLU A 31 -10.01 -5.13 -0.84
N THR A 32 -10.52 -4.33 0.09
CA THR A 32 -11.76 -3.56 -0.10
C THR A 32 -11.71 -2.68 -1.36
N LEU A 33 -10.61 -1.98 -1.60
CA LEU A 33 -10.42 -1.15 -2.80
C LEU A 33 -10.02 -1.97 -4.02
N VAL A 34 -9.25 -3.04 -3.84
CA VAL A 34 -8.89 -3.95 -4.94
C VAL A 34 -10.14 -4.58 -5.55
N VAL A 35 -11.05 -5.05 -4.71
CA VAL A 35 -12.26 -5.77 -5.15
C VAL A 35 -13.35 -4.82 -5.66
N ALA A 36 -13.54 -3.68 -5.00
CA ALA A 36 -14.70 -2.81 -5.21
C ALA A 36 -14.38 -1.31 -5.11
N GLY A 37 -13.18 -0.89 -5.55
CA GLY A 37 -12.72 0.49 -5.37
C GLY A 37 -13.64 1.54 -5.99
N GLU A 38 -14.17 1.29 -7.19
CA GLU A 38 -15.15 2.18 -7.83
C GLU A 38 -16.41 2.35 -6.96
N LEU A 39 -16.98 1.24 -6.49
CA LEU A 39 -18.17 1.24 -5.65
C LEU A 39 -17.90 1.95 -4.32
N ILE A 40 -16.77 1.68 -3.67
CA ILE A 40 -16.39 2.32 -2.40
C ILE A 40 -16.23 3.83 -2.59
N ASN A 41 -15.56 4.29 -3.64
CA ASN A 41 -15.40 5.70 -3.93
C ASN A 41 -16.72 6.38 -4.28
N GLN A 42 -17.62 5.69 -5.00
CA GLN A 42 -18.97 6.19 -5.26
C GLN A 42 -19.76 6.38 -3.96
N LEU A 43 -19.76 5.38 -3.08
CA LEU A 43 -20.41 5.46 -1.77
C LEU A 43 -19.79 6.56 -0.90
N ALA A 44 -18.46 6.65 -0.83
CA ALA A 44 -17.78 7.67 -0.05
C ALA A 44 -18.16 9.08 -0.49
N ARG A 45 -18.25 9.33 -1.80
CA ARG A 45 -18.75 10.61 -2.35
C ARG A 45 -20.20 10.86 -2.01
N GLN A 46 -21.07 9.85 -2.19
CA GLN A 46 -22.51 9.95 -1.92
C GLN A 46 -22.80 10.30 -0.46
N TYR A 47 -22.09 9.66 0.46
CA TYR A 47 -22.27 9.86 1.90
C TYR A 47 -21.32 10.92 2.50
N ARG A 48 -20.50 11.57 1.65
CA ARG A 48 -19.48 12.58 2.05
C ARG A 48 -18.57 12.07 3.17
N THR A 49 -18.18 10.81 3.05
CA THR A 49 -17.39 10.12 4.07
C THR A 49 -15.92 10.08 3.61
N PRO A 50 -14.98 10.66 4.39
CA PRO A 50 -13.56 10.58 4.05
C PRO A 50 -13.03 9.17 4.26
N ILE A 51 -12.12 8.75 3.37
CA ILE A 51 -11.33 7.53 3.50
C ILE A 51 -9.88 7.95 3.75
N LEU A 52 -9.35 7.59 4.90
CA LEU A 52 -8.00 7.90 5.36
C LEU A 52 -7.17 6.62 5.27
N PRO A 53 -6.07 6.60 4.51
CA PRO A 53 -5.26 5.40 4.36
C PRO A 53 -4.48 5.08 5.64
N VAL A 54 -4.44 3.80 5.98
CA VAL A 54 -3.67 3.24 7.11
C VAL A 54 -2.51 2.39 6.63
N ASP A 55 -2.64 1.76 5.45
CA ASP A 55 -1.49 1.07 4.86
C ASP A 55 -0.28 2.03 4.78
N SER A 56 0.90 1.58 5.19
CA SER A 56 2.05 2.45 5.45
C SER A 56 2.45 3.26 4.22
N GLU A 57 2.44 2.65 3.04
CA GLU A 57 2.78 3.29 1.79
C GLU A 57 1.75 4.35 1.39
N HIS A 58 0.47 4.03 1.53
CA HIS A 58 -0.60 4.96 1.18
C HIS A 58 -0.74 6.09 2.21
N SER A 59 -0.53 5.79 3.49
CA SER A 59 -0.42 6.82 4.52
C SER A 59 0.74 7.78 4.21
N ALA A 60 1.87 7.27 3.74
CA ALA A 60 3.01 8.09 3.35
C ALA A 60 2.68 9.02 2.16
N VAL A 61 2.03 8.50 1.11
CA VAL A 61 1.55 9.31 -0.03
C VAL A 61 0.58 10.38 0.46
N PHE A 62 -0.41 10.01 1.28
CA PHE A 62 -1.37 10.94 1.87
C PHE A 62 -0.69 12.04 2.67
N GLN A 63 0.33 11.72 3.47
CA GLN A 63 1.11 12.70 4.22
C GLN A 63 1.94 13.63 3.30
N CYS A 64 2.46 13.11 2.18
CA CYS A 64 3.15 13.94 1.18
C CYS A 64 2.19 14.92 0.48
N LEU A 65 0.93 14.54 0.30
CA LEU A 65 -0.11 15.36 -0.34
C LEU A 65 -0.76 16.36 0.63
N ALA A 66 -0.54 16.24 1.94
CA ALA A 66 -1.07 17.18 2.91
C ALA A 66 -0.54 18.61 2.62
N GLY A 67 -1.46 19.53 2.38
CA GLY A 67 -1.14 20.91 2.00
C GLY A 67 -0.91 21.16 0.50
N GLU A 68 -0.91 20.13 -0.33
CA GLU A 68 -0.68 20.19 -1.79
C GLU A 68 -2.00 20.30 -2.58
N VAL A 69 -2.93 21.12 -2.09
CA VAL A 69 -4.27 21.24 -2.71
C VAL A 69 -4.16 21.84 -4.11
N GLY A 70 -4.59 21.07 -5.12
CA GLY A 70 -4.59 21.50 -6.52
C GLY A 70 -3.24 21.34 -7.25
N ASN A 71 -2.17 20.93 -6.57
CA ASN A 71 -0.89 20.68 -7.22
C ASN A 71 -0.94 19.34 -7.98
N PRO A 72 -0.60 19.32 -9.28
CA PRO A 72 -0.70 18.14 -10.10
C PRO A 72 0.38 17.12 -9.75
N ILE A 73 -0.07 15.87 -9.62
CA ILE A 73 0.81 14.71 -9.37
C ILE A 73 1.32 14.18 -10.70
N GLU A 74 2.64 14.17 -10.90
CA GLU A 74 3.25 13.45 -12.02
C GLU A 74 3.27 11.96 -11.74
N LYS A 75 3.77 11.55 -10.54
CA LYS A 75 3.86 10.14 -10.13
C LYS A 75 3.64 9.94 -8.64
N VAL A 76 3.03 8.82 -8.31
CA VAL A 76 3.11 8.20 -6.98
C VAL A 76 4.17 7.10 -7.04
N ILE A 77 5.14 7.14 -6.14
CA ILE A 77 6.25 6.17 -6.08
C ILE A 77 6.08 5.36 -4.80
N LEU A 78 5.59 4.12 -4.96
CA LEU A 78 5.43 3.18 -3.85
C LEU A 78 6.74 2.44 -3.61
N THR A 79 7.20 2.42 -2.37
CA THR A 79 8.35 1.62 -1.99
C THR A 79 7.94 0.20 -1.61
N ALA A 80 8.83 -0.75 -1.82
CA ALA A 80 8.68 -2.15 -1.43
C ALA A 80 9.96 -2.64 -0.74
N SER A 81 9.85 -3.49 0.29
CA SER A 81 11.02 -4.19 0.85
C SER A 81 11.66 -5.16 -0.16
N GLY A 82 10.86 -5.61 -1.14
CA GLY A 82 11.22 -6.65 -2.08
C GLY A 82 10.96 -8.06 -1.55
N GLY A 83 10.52 -8.20 -0.30
CA GLY A 83 10.21 -9.47 0.34
C GLY A 83 11.43 -10.35 0.64
N PRO A 84 11.23 -11.54 1.24
CA PRO A 84 12.32 -12.43 1.66
C PRO A 84 13.10 -13.04 0.48
N PHE A 85 12.51 -13.06 -0.71
CA PHE A 85 13.08 -13.72 -1.89
C PHE A 85 13.70 -12.75 -2.91
N ARG A 86 13.86 -11.47 -2.53
CA ARG A 86 14.39 -10.42 -3.40
C ARG A 86 15.69 -10.79 -4.12
N THR A 87 16.59 -11.49 -3.43
CA THR A 87 17.91 -11.88 -3.96
C THR A 87 17.97 -13.31 -4.52
N CYS A 88 16.84 -14.07 -4.46
CA CYS A 88 16.81 -15.45 -4.95
C CYS A 88 16.83 -15.52 -6.47
N THR A 89 17.54 -16.54 -7.02
CA THR A 89 17.46 -16.88 -8.43
C THR A 89 16.14 -17.59 -8.77
N MET A 90 15.83 -17.73 -10.07
CA MET A 90 14.65 -18.48 -10.51
C MET A 90 14.70 -19.95 -10.07
N GLU A 91 15.87 -20.56 -10.04
CA GLU A 91 16.08 -21.94 -9.59
C GLU A 91 15.82 -22.08 -8.10
N GLN A 92 16.30 -21.12 -7.31
CA GLN A 92 16.05 -21.08 -5.87
C GLN A 92 14.57 -20.89 -5.56
N LEU A 93 13.85 -20.07 -6.33
CA LEU A 93 12.41 -19.85 -6.13
C LEU A 93 11.56 -21.13 -6.32
N LYS A 94 12.04 -22.09 -7.14
CA LYS A 94 11.31 -23.37 -7.36
C LYS A 94 11.26 -24.27 -6.11
N ILE A 95 12.17 -24.07 -5.18
CA ILE A 95 12.34 -24.93 -4.01
C ILE A 95 12.10 -24.18 -2.67
N VAL A 96 11.61 -22.92 -2.72
CA VAL A 96 11.28 -22.18 -1.50
C VAL A 96 10.11 -22.84 -0.78
N THR A 97 10.14 -22.74 0.55
CA THR A 97 9.12 -23.32 1.42
C THR A 97 8.22 -22.25 2.01
N LYS A 98 7.02 -22.63 2.44
CA LYS A 98 6.10 -21.76 3.19
C LYS A 98 6.77 -21.13 4.42
N VAL A 99 7.61 -21.89 5.13
CA VAL A 99 8.33 -21.38 6.32
C VAL A 99 9.28 -20.25 5.96
N GLN A 100 9.94 -20.33 4.81
CA GLN A 100 10.82 -19.27 4.32
C GLN A 100 9.99 -18.04 3.87
N ALA A 101 8.87 -18.25 3.19
CA ALA A 101 7.98 -17.17 2.76
C ALA A 101 7.35 -16.39 3.92
N LEU A 102 7.14 -17.04 5.07
CA LEU A 102 6.60 -16.41 6.28
C LEU A 102 7.63 -15.58 7.07
N LYS A 103 8.89 -15.50 6.62
CA LYS A 103 9.93 -14.69 7.27
C LYS A 103 10.14 -13.37 6.52
N HIS A 104 9.39 -12.34 6.91
CA HIS A 104 9.59 -10.99 6.33
C HIS A 104 10.85 -10.33 6.93
N PRO A 105 11.69 -9.62 6.11
CA PRO A 105 12.96 -9.05 6.58
C PRO A 105 12.79 -7.89 7.57
N ASN A 106 11.76 -7.06 7.45
CA ASN A 106 11.62 -5.80 8.16
C ASN A 106 10.34 -5.67 9.01
N TRP A 107 9.30 -6.46 8.70
CA TRP A 107 7.98 -6.32 9.31
C TRP A 107 7.55 -7.62 9.99
N GLU A 108 6.93 -7.49 11.16
CA GLU A 108 6.19 -8.57 11.79
C GLU A 108 4.71 -8.43 11.43
N MET A 109 4.19 -9.36 10.63
CA MET A 109 2.86 -9.25 10.02
C MET A 109 2.09 -10.58 10.09
N GLY A 110 0.78 -10.52 9.82
CA GLY A 110 -0.04 -11.72 9.65
C GLY A 110 0.42 -12.60 8.48
N ALA A 111 0.05 -13.89 8.53
CA ALA A 111 0.54 -14.89 7.57
C ALA A 111 0.20 -14.55 6.11
N LYS A 112 -1.05 -14.13 5.82
CA LYS A 112 -1.48 -13.81 4.45
C LYS A 112 -0.65 -12.70 3.84
N ILE A 113 -0.57 -11.52 4.50
CA ILE A 113 0.17 -10.38 3.97
C ILE A 113 1.67 -10.66 3.85
N THR A 114 2.22 -11.54 4.69
CA THR A 114 3.62 -11.96 4.61
C THR A 114 3.88 -12.81 3.35
N ILE A 115 2.97 -13.73 3.00
CA ILE A 115 3.02 -14.49 1.74
C ILE A 115 2.82 -13.57 0.54
N ASP A 116 1.86 -12.66 0.61
CA ASP A 116 1.63 -11.65 -0.44
C ASP A 116 2.87 -10.77 -0.67
N SER A 117 3.59 -10.42 0.40
CA SER A 117 4.87 -9.70 0.31
C SER A 117 5.96 -10.55 -0.35
N ALA A 118 6.06 -11.84 0.00
CA ALA A 118 7.05 -12.76 -0.57
C ALA A 118 6.89 -12.94 -2.08
N SER A 119 5.66 -12.85 -2.59
CA SER A 119 5.30 -12.97 -4.02
C SER A 119 5.20 -11.62 -4.75
N MET A 120 5.39 -10.50 -4.08
CA MET A 120 5.12 -9.14 -4.54
C MET A 120 3.62 -8.87 -4.85
N MET A 121 2.69 -9.76 -4.49
CA MET A 121 1.25 -9.51 -4.65
C MET A 121 0.76 -8.42 -3.71
N ASN A 122 1.30 -8.32 -2.49
CA ASN A 122 0.99 -7.21 -1.59
C ASN A 122 1.20 -5.86 -2.28
N LYS A 123 2.37 -5.69 -2.91
CA LYS A 123 2.67 -4.47 -3.68
C LYS A 123 1.77 -4.32 -4.91
N GLY A 124 1.40 -5.43 -5.54
CA GLY A 124 0.40 -5.41 -6.62
C GLY A 124 -0.96 -4.88 -6.16
N PHE A 125 -1.46 -5.30 -5.01
CA PHE A 125 -2.70 -4.76 -4.44
C PHE A 125 -2.57 -3.30 -4.04
N GLU A 126 -1.44 -2.89 -3.54
CA GLU A 126 -1.16 -1.49 -3.18
C GLU A 126 -1.15 -0.57 -4.41
N VAL A 127 -0.65 -1.04 -5.56
CA VAL A 127 -0.74 -0.29 -6.82
C VAL A 127 -2.21 -0.06 -7.22
N ILE A 128 -3.06 -1.08 -7.08
CA ILE A 128 -4.50 -0.96 -7.35
C ILE A 128 -5.17 -0.02 -6.33
N GLU A 129 -4.82 -0.13 -5.07
CA GLU A 129 -5.34 0.73 -3.99
C GLU A 129 -4.97 2.20 -4.21
N ALA A 130 -3.72 2.50 -4.60
CA ALA A 130 -3.25 3.86 -4.88
C ALA A 130 -4.09 4.55 -5.96
N LYS A 131 -4.46 3.85 -7.03
CA LYS A 131 -5.37 4.36 -8.06
C LYS A 131 -6.67 4.89 -7.47
N TRP A 132 -7.27 4.12 -6.56
CA TRP A 132 -8.56 4.46 -5.98
C TRP A 132 -8.48 5.53 -4.89
N LEU A 133 -7.43 5.54 -4.09
CA LEU A 133 -7.24 6.52 -3.03
C LEU A 133 -6.88 7.91 -3.56
N PHE A 134 -5.99 7.96 -4.56
CA PHE A 134 -5.40 9.23 -5.02
C PHE A 134 -5.92 9.67 -6.39
N GLY A 135 -6.75 8.87 -7.06
CA GLY A 135 -7.30 9.21 -8.36
C GLY A 135 -6.29 9.22 -9.51
N VAL A 136 -5.11 8.64 -9.30
CA VAL A 136 -4.05 8.58 -10.31
C VAL A 136 -4.26 7.46 -11.31
N GLN A 137 -3.73 7.63 -12.53
CA GLN A 137 -3.79 6.60 -13.56
C GLN A 137 -2.74 5.52 -13.32
N PRO A 138 -2.92 4.27 -13.81
CA PRO A 138 -1.95 3.20 -13.64
C PRO A 138 -0.52 3.56 -14.08
N GLY A 139 -0.38 4.36 -15.14
CA GLY A 139 0.92 4.83 -15.63
C GLY A 139 1.60 5.89 -14.76
N GLN A 140 0.88 6.46 -13.81
CA GLN A 140 1.40 7.41 -12.82
C GLN A 140 1.85 6.71 -11.52
N ILE A 141 1.72 5.40 -11.42
CA ILE A 141 2.12 4.65 -10.22
C ILE A 141 3.39 3.88 -10.56
N GLU A 142 4.46 4.19 -9.87
CA GLU A 142 5.76 3.52 -9.99
C GLU A 142 6.06 2.74 -8.71
N VAL A 143 6.67 1.58 -8.85
CA VAL A 143 7.15 0.79 -7.70
C VAL A 143 8.66 0.77 -7.73
N VAL A 144 9.28 1.05 -6.59
CA VAL A 144 10.73 0.90 -6.38
C VAL A 144 10.99 -0.01 -5.18
N VAL A 145 11.99 -0.86 -5.29
CA VAL A 145 12.42 -1.68 -4.15
C VAL A 145 13.38 -0.88 -3.31
N HIS A 146 13.04 -0.69 -2.03
CA HIS A 146 13.82 0.01 -1.01
C HIS A 146 13.99 -0.91 0.20
N PRO A 147 15.07 -1.73 0.24
CA PRO A 147 15.22 -2.78 1.22
C PRO A 147 15.25 -2.32 2.67
N GLN A 148 15.70 -1.09 2.92
CA GLN A 148 15.78 -0.52 4.27
C GLN A 148 14.41 -0.18 4.85
N SER A 149 13.37 -0.01 4.00
CA SER A 149 12.00 0.32 4.39
C SER A 149 11.88 1.56 5.29
N VAL A 150 12.79 2.51 5.14
CA VAL A 150 12.81 3.79 5.88
C VAL A 150 11.97 4.84 5.17
N ILE A 151 12.05 4.89 3.84
CA ILE A 151 11.14 5.68 3.01
C ILE A 151 9.92 4.80 2.73
N HIS A 152 8.74 5.24 3.22
CA HIS A 152 7.52 4.46 3.08
C HIS A 152 6.83 4.68 1.73
N SER A 153 6.89 5.88 1.16
CA SER A 153 6.54 6.19 -0.24
C SER A 153 6.87 7.65 -0.55
N MET A 154 6.72 8.02 -1.83
CA MET A 154 7.04 9.35 -2.34
C MET A 154 5.97 9.81 -3.33
N VAL A 155 5.88 11.14 -3.52
CA VAL A 155 5.09 11.78 -4.57
C VAL A 155 6.01 12.69 -5.36
N GLN A 156 6.03 12.54 -6.68
CA GLN A 156 6.66 13.46 -7.61
C GLN A 156 5.59 14.36 -8.22
N PHE A 157 5.82 15.65 -8.18
CA PHE A 157 4.95 16.67 -8.78
C PHE A 157 5.44 17.04 -10.18
N GLU A 158 4.57 17.67 -10.98
CA GLU A 158 4.90 18.05 -12.38
C GLU A 158 6.05 19.07 -12.50
N ASP A 159 6.38 19.79 -11.44
CA ASP A 159 7.57 20.66 -11.38
C ASP A 159 8.88 19.88 -11.16
N GLY A 160 8.81 18.56 -10.99
CA GLY A 160 9.93 17.67 -10.72
C GLY A 160 10.29 17.54 -9.24
N ALA A 161 9.64 18.26 -8.33
CA ALA A 161 9.86 18.11 -6.90
C ALA A 161 9.36 16.75 -6.39
N ILE A 162 10.10 16.16 -5.45
CA ILE A 162 9.70 14.90 -4.80
C ILE A 162 9.55 15.13 -3.31
N LYS A 163 8.38 14.78 -2.77
CA LYS A 163 8.16 14.68 -1.33
C LYS A 163 8.15 13.21 -0.90
N ALA A 164 8.80 12.91 0.22
CA ALA A 164 8.89 11.56 0.78
C ALA A 164 8.51 11.58 2.26
N GLN A 165 7.82 10.54 2.72
CA GLN A 165 7.61 10.32 4.15
C GLN A 165 8.56 9.23 4.63
N LEU A 166 9.31 9.54 5.67
CA LEU A 166 10.28 8.66 6.30
C LEU A 166 9.87 8.34 7.73
N GLY A 167 10.22 7.15 8.19
CA GLY A 167 9.99 6.71 9.57
C GLY A 167 10.48 5.30 9.83
N MET A 168 10.39 4.89 11.09
CA MET A 168 10.58 3.50 11.46
C MET A 168 9.39 2.65 10.95
N PRO A 169 9.60 1.38 10.59
CA PRO A 169 8.52 0.48 10.15
C PRO A 169 7.62 0.10 11.35
N ASP A 170 6.65 0.96 11.62
CA ASP A 170 5.72 0.83 12.74
C ASP A 170 4.30 1.27 12.33
N MET A 171 3.37 0.31 12.29
CA MET A 171 1.98 0.57 11.91
C MET A 171 1.22 1.48 12.89
N ARG A 172 1.70 1.64 14.12
CA ARG A 172 1.07 2.57 15.08
C ARG A 172 1.07 4.01 14.57
N LEU A 173 2.10 4.40 13.80
CA LEU A 173 2.20 5.76 13.27
C LEU A 173 1.12 6.07 12.23
N PRO A 174 0.93 5.30 11.15
CA PRO A 174 -0.14 5.57 10.19
C PRO A 174 -1.55 5.38 10.79
N ILE A 175 -1.75 4.45 11.72
CA ILE A 175 -3.01 4.28 12.44
C ILE A 175 -3.30 5.55 13.24
N GLN A 176 -2.35 6.02 14.07
CA GLN A 176 -2.49 7.23 14.86
C GLN A 176 -2.81 8.43 13.98
N TYR A 177 -2.08 8.60 12.87
CA TYR A 177 -2.29 9.72 11.96
C TYR A 177 -3.69 9.71 11.32
N ALA A 178 -4.19 8.53 10.91
CA ALA A 178 -5.55 8.41 10.39
C ALA A 178 -6.64 8.76 11.41
N PHE A 179 -6.40 8.51 12.70
CA PHE A 179 -7.35 8.89 13.78
C PHE A 179 -7.26 10.35 14.19
N SER A 180 -6.08 10.96 14.10
CA SER A 180 -5.85 12.33 14.55
C SER A 180 -5.91 13.38 13.43
N TYR A 181 -5.93 12.95 12.17
CA TYR A 181 -5.89 13.88 11.03
C TYR A 181 -6.94 15.00 11.16
N PRO A 182 -6.56 16.28 10.91
CA PRO A 182 -5.29 16.75 10.34
C PRO A 182 -4.14 16.93 11.33
N ASP A 183 -4.35 16.70 12.61
CA ASP A 183 -3.37 16.98 13.65
C ASP A 183 -2.30 15.88 13.77
N ARG A 184 -1.09 16.28 14.18
CA ARG A 184 -0.03 15.38 14.61
C ARG A 184 0.06 15.37 16.12
N ILE A 185 -0.31 14.26 16.73
CA ILE A 185 -0.26 14.08 18.17
C ILE A 185 1.05 13.47 18.64
N ASN A 186 1.47 13.81 19.84
CA ASN A 186 2.69 13.26 20.42
C ASN A 186 2.61 11.74 20.61
N SER A 187 3.72 11.05 20.47
CA SER A 187 3.82 9.60 20.64
C SER A 187 5.14 9.20 21.25
N SER A 188 5.17 8.03 21.90
CA SER A 188 6.38 7.38 22.42
C SER A 188 6.99 6.39 21.41
N PHE A 189 6.56 6.41 20.13
CA PHE A 189 7.08 5.51 19.11
C PHE A 189 8.54 5.81 18.81
N ASP A 190 9.27 4.79 18.38
CA ASP A 190 10.67 4.91 18.00
C ASP A 190 10.88 5.98 16.93
N ARG A 191 11.98 6.72 17.04
CA ARG A 191 12.34 7.76 16.07
C ARG A 191 13.42 7.24 15.14
N LEU A 192 13.33 7.64 13.87
CA LEU A 192 14.38 7.40 12.90
C LEU A 192 15.64 8.17 13.34
N ASP A 193 16.74 7.46 13.47
CA ASP A 193 18.05 7.99 13.82
C ASP A 193 18.96 7.99 12.58
N PHE A 194 19.17 9.15 11.99
CA PHE A 194 20.00 9.30 10.80
C PHE A 194 21.47 8.95 11.02
N SER A 195 21.96 8.94 12.27
CA SER A 195 23.33 8.48 12.56
C SER A 195 23.51 6.97 12.32
N LYS A 196 22.41 6.20 12.37
CA LYS A 196 22.35 4.76 12.12
C LYS A 196 21.88 4.41 10.71
N CYS A 197 21.20 5.34 10.05
CA CYS A 197 20.68 5.17 8.68
C CYS A 197 21.66 5.78 7.68
N THR A 198 22.74 5.07 7.36
CA THR A 198 23.84 5.58 6.53
C THR A 198 23.59 5.48 5.03
N ASN A 199 22.71 4.57 4.59
CA ASN A 199 22.46 4.33 3.18
C ASN A 199 20.96 4.12 2.91
N LEU A 200 20.45 4.77 1.88
CA LEU A 200 19.14 4.55 1.29
C LEU A 200 19.37 4.08 -0.15
N THR A 201 18.95 2.86 -0.45
CA THR A 201 19.16 2.26 -1.77
C THR A 201 17.85 1.95 -2.44
N PHE A 202 17.84 2.03 -3.78
CA PHE A 202 16.68 1.76 -4.61
C PHE A 202 17.06 0.83 -5.74
N GLU A 203 16.16 -0.12 -6.03
CA GLU A 203 16.30 -1.09 -7.12
C GLU A 203 14.99 -1.11 -7.92
N GLN A 204 15.08 -1.47 -9.19
CA GLN A 204 13.88 -1.73 -9.99
C GLN A 204 13.28 -3.08 -9.60
N PRO A 205 11.93 -3.20 -9.51
CA PRO A 205 11.29 -4.47 -9.24
C PRO A 205 11.46 -5.43 -10.42
N ASP A 206 11.82 -6.68 -10.15
CA ASP A 206 11.92 -7.73 -11.18
C ASP A 206 10.54 -8.35 -11.45
N THR A 207 9.80 -7.75 -12.38
CA THR A 207 8.47 -8.21 -12.76
C THR A 207 8.46 -9.52 -13.57
N LYS A 208 9.61 -9.97 -14.07
CA LYS A 208 9.72 -11.28 -14.71
C LYS A 208 9.77 -12.40 -13.68
N ARG A 209 10.49 -12.17 -12.59
CA ARG A 209 10.61 -13.08 -11.46
C ARG A 209 9.39 -13.02 -10.54
N PHE A 210 8.86 -11.84 -10.27
CA PHE A 210 7.68 -11.60 -9.45
C PHE A 210 6.51 -11.12 -10.32
N ARG A 211 5.92 -12.06 -11.06
CA ARG A 211 4.87 -11.76 -12.04
C ARG A 211 3.59 -11.18 -11.44
N ASN A 212 3.35 -11.39 -10.16
CA ASN A 212 2.15 -10.90 -9.48
C ASN A 212 2.04 -9.37 -9.54
N LEU A 213 3.17 -8.65 -9.45
CA LEU A 213 3.17 -7.20 -9.63
C LEU A 213 2.76 -6.81 -11.07
N ALA A 214 3.27 -7.50 -12.08
CA ALA A 214 2.87 -7.26 -13.47
C ALA A 214 1.39 -7.56 -13.71
N LEU A 215 0.86 -8.64 -13.13
CA LEU A 215 -0.56 -9.00 -13.21
C LEU A 215 -1.47 -7.93 -12.59
N ALA A 216 -1.05 -7.31 -11.49
CA ALA A 216 -1.79 -6.21 -10.89
C ALA A 216 -1.90 -5.01 -11.83
N TYR A 217 -0.79 -4.58 -12.44
CA TYR A 217 -0.83 -3.52 -13.46
C TYR A 217 -1.70 -3.89 -14.66
N GLU A 218 -1.54 -5.12 -15.17
CA GLU A 218 -2.37 -5.60 -16.29
C GLU A 218 -3.86 -5.57 -15.94
N SER A 219 -4.23 -5.97 -14.73
CA SER A 219 -5.61 -5.94 -14.28
C SER A 219 -6.20 -4.53 -14.24
N MET A 220 -5.41 -3.53 -13.84
CA MET A 220 -5.83 -2.13 -13.84
C MET A 220 -6.03 -1.57 -15.26
N TYR A 221 -5.14 -1.93 -16.19
CA TYR A 221 -5.27 -1.51 -17.59
C TYR A 221 -6.47 -2.15 -18.28
N ARG A 222 -6.77 -3.40 -17.96
CA ARG A 222 -7.98 -4.09 -18.46
C ARG A 222 -9.26 -3.53 -17.84
N GLY A 223 -9.19 -3.08 -16.59
CA GLY A 223 -10.33 -2.48 -15.89
C GLY A 223 -11.45 -3.47 -15.55
N GLY A 224 -12.65 -2.93 -15.31
CA GLY A 224 -13.81 -3.71 -14.93
C GLY A 224 -13.57 -4.53 -13.65
N ASN A 225 -13.91 -5.80 -13.69
CA ASN A 225 -13.74 -6.72 -12.55
C ASN A 225 -12.38 -7.43 -12.50
N MET A 226 -11.43 -7.08 -13.36
CA MET A 226 -10.14 -7.76 -13.42
C MET A 226 -9.34 -7.68 -12.11
N PRO A 227 -9.27 -6.54 -11.39
CA PRO A 227 -8.63 -6.50 -10.08
C PRO A 227 -9.29 -7.43 -9.04
N CYS A 228 -10.63 -7.54 -9.07
CA CYS A 228 -11.37 -8.48 -8.22
C CYS A 228 -11.00 -9.94 -8.54
N ILE A 229 -10.85 -10.28 -9.82
CA ILE A 229 -10.43 -11.62 -10.26
C ILE A 229 -9.01 -11.93 -9.77
N VAL A 230 -8.08 -10.98 -9.86
CA VAL A 230 -6.72 -11.14 -9.34
C VAL A 230 -6.74 -11.39 -7.83
N ASN A 231 -7.55 -10.64 -7.08
CA ASN A 231 -7.71 -10.89 -5.65
C ASN A 231 -8.30 -12.28 -5.37
N ALA A 232 -9.36 -12.67 -6.08
CA ALA A 232 -9.99 -13.99 -5.90
C ALA A 232 -9.02 -15.14 -6.22
N ALA A 233 -8.22 -15.01 -7.27
CA ALA A 233 -7.19 -15.99 -7.59
C ALA A 233 -6.12 -16.09 -6.48
N ASN A 234 -5.68 -14.95 -5.95
CA ASN A 234 -4.71 -14.93 -4.85
C ASN A 234 -5.26 -15.51 -3.53
N GLU A 235 -6.56 -15.36 -3.28
CA GLU A 235 -7.21 -15.94 -2.08
C GLU A 235 -7.41 -17.46 -2.22
N ALA A 236 -7.47 -18.01 -3.46
CA ALA A 236 -7.72 -19.42 -3.72
C ALA A 236 -6.44 -20.28 -3.69
N VAL A 237 -5.25 -19.70 -3.74
CA VAL A 237 -3.95 -20.37 -3.77
C VAL A 237 -3.31 -20.36 -2.39
#